data_82fbb9afd926f3195594d6f21ac09d08
#
_entry.id   82fbb9afd926f3195594d6f21ac09d08
#
_cell.length_a   1.000
_cell.length_b   1.000
_cell.length_c   1.000
_cell.angle_alpha   90.00
_cell.angle_beta   90.00
_cell.angle_gamma   90.00
#
_symmetry.space_group_name_H-M   'P 1'
#
loop_
_entity.id
_entity.type
_entity.pdbx_description
1 polymer ?
#
loop_
_entity_poly.entity_id
_entity_poly.type
_entity_poly.pdbx_seq_one_letter_code
_entity_poly.pdbx_strand_id
1 'polypeptide(L)'
;MMYLIELMNARHMSRTDLSDLSGVPESTLRDILTGKAQLDRCEAATLYSIAEALDVSIEDILLSYWDELEEANAPDTFAVHEEGTLMPFYLLVDATLSKLHKEGDLAVIRHIRANEWIEQFWGGGLYRAALFLLGLTDYLCRRNGVKPDSKFDACRNARLDRAVYALRTLEENDDACAFEEARCYAENNAIPELTRFNIYMTEDDIRQMA
;
A
#
# COMPACT_ATOMS: atom_id res chain seq x y z
N MET A 1 15.48 -3.95 11.42
CA MET A 1 15.74 -4.72 12.64
C MET A 1 15.42 -3.93 13.91
N MET A 2 14.56 -2.92 13.74
CA MET A 2 14.18 -1.99 14.83
C MET A 2 13.39 -2.71 15.94
N TYR A 3 12.46 -3.58 15.56
CA TYR A 3 11.62 -4.34 16.49
C TYR A 3 12.40 -5.16 17.53
N LEU A 4 13.41 -5.93 17.11
CA LEU A 4 14.24 -6.71 18.07
C LEU A 4 15.00 -5.80 19.04
N ILE A 5 15.49 -4.65 18.54
CA ILE A 5 16.18 -3.65 19.37
C ILE A 5 15.20 -3.03 20.37
N GLU A 6 13.97 -2.74 19.96
CA GLU A 6 12.92 -2.21 20.82
C GLU A 6 12.52 -3.21 21.93
N LEU A 7 12.37 -4.49 21.57
CA LEU A 7 12.09 -5.55 22.54
C LEU A 7 13.22 -5.71 23.59
N MET A 8 14.47 -5.67 23.13
CA MET A 8 15.63 -5.71 24.03
C MET A 8 15.65 -4.49 24.96
N ASN A 9 15.43 -3.30 24.40
CA ASN A 9 15.40 -2.05 25.19
C ASN A 9 14.25 -2.05 26.22
N ALA A 10 13.06 -2.51 25.84
CA ALA A 10 11.90 -2.60 26.74
C ALA A 10 12.16 -3.55 27.92
N ARG A 11 13.04 -4.53 27.76
CA ARG A 11 13.45 -5.50 28.77
C ARG A 11 14.76 -5.13 29.46
N HIS A 12 15.36 -3.99 29.12
CA HIS A 12 16.69 -3.57 29.61
C HIS A 12 17.77 -4.61 29.33
N MET A 13 17.66 -5.35 28.25
CA MET A 13 18.50 -6.47 27.85
C MET A 13 19.60 -6.02 26.90
N SER A 14 20.85 -6.29 27.23
CA SER A 14 21.98 -6.10 26.31
C SER A 14 22.10 -7.26 25.30
N ARG A 15 22.92 -7.09 24.28
CA ARG A 15 23.21 -8.16 23.32
C ARG A 15 23.88 -9.36 24.01
N THR A 16 24.74 -9.13 25.00
CA THR A 16 25.39 -10.18 25.78
C THR A 16 24.35 -10.94 26.58
N ASP A 17 23.41 -10.23 27.26
CA ASP A 17 22.34 -10.89 28.02
C ASP A 17 21.46 -11.75 27.11
N LEU A 18 21.13 -11.26 25.91
CA LEU A 18 20.37 -12.03 24.92
C LEU A 18 21.18 -13.26 24.45
N SER A 19 22.49 -13.14 24.25
CA SER A 19 23.36 -14.27 23.90
C SER A 19 23.36 -15.34 24.99
N ASP A 20 23.49 -14.91 26.23
CA ASP A 20 23.54 -15.84 27.40
C ASP A 20 22.19 -16.56 27.60
N LEU A 21 21.07 -15.84 27.40
CA LEU A 21 19.73 -16.40 27.56
C LEU A 21 19.32 -17.31 26.42
N SER A 22 19.60 -16.89 25.16
CA SER A 22 19.19 -17.65 23.97
C SER A 22 20.18 -18.75 23.60
N GLY A 23 21.42 -18.70 24.09
CA GLY A 23 22.51 -19.57 23.64
C GLY A 23 22.99 -19.28 22.21
N VAL A 24 22.48 -18.22 21.57
CA VAL A 24 22.92 -17.80 20.25
C VAL A 24 24.20 -16.98 20.33
N PRO A 25 25.26 -17.31 19.58
CA PRO A 25 26.52 -16.59 19.65
C PRO A 25 26.35 -15.07 19.44
N GLU A 26 27.07 -14.28 20.23
CA GLU A 26 26.99 -12.82 20.18
C GLU A 26 27.32 -12.24 18.79
N SER A 27 28.22 -12.92 18.03
CA SER A 27 28.53 -12.57 16.65
C SER A 27 27.34 -12.73 15.71
N THR A 28 26.56 -13.81 15.89
CA THR A 28 25.35 -14.07 15.12
C THR A 28 24.27 -13.04 15.46
N LEU A 29 24.05 -12.76 16.75
CA LEU A 29 23.12 -11.70 17.16
C LEU A 29 23.50 -10.33 16.61
N ARG A 30 24.79 -9.99 16.62
CA ARG A 30 25.28 -8.76 16.02
C ARG A 30 24.96 -8.69 14.52
N ASP A 31 25.23 -9.75 13.78
CA ASP A 31 24.97 -9.78 12.35
C ASP A 31 23.47 -9.71 12.03
N ILE A 32 22.63 -10.30 12.88
CA ILE A 32 21.17 -10.15 12.82
C ILE A 32 20.75 -8.70 13.14
N LEU A 33 21.15 -8.15 14.27
CA LEU A 33 20.73 -6.82 14.72
C LEU A 33 21.21 -5.69 13.81
N THR A 34 22.32 -5.89 13.11
CA THR A 34 22.85 -4.92 12.13
C THR A 34 22.28 -5.11 10.71
N GLY A 35 21.39 -6.09 10.50
CA GLY A 35 20.82 -6.40 9.19
C GLY A 35 21.78 -7.07 8.21
N LYS A 36 22.97 -7.48 8.66
CA LYS A 36 23.94 -8.18 7.84
C LYS A 36 23.52 -9.64 7.58
N ALA A 37 22.86 -10.27 8.54
CA ALA A 37 22.18 -11.55 8.37
C ALA A 37 20.68 -11.30 8.23
N GLN A 38 20.06 -11.90 7.21
CA GLN A 38 18.62 -11.85 6.97
C GLN A 38 17.91 -12.80 7.94
N LEU A 39 16.92 -12.31 8.64
CA LEU A 39 16.25 -13.04 9.72
C LEU A 39 15.43 -14.22 9.18
N ASP A 40 14.79 -14.05 8.03
CA ASP A 40 14.02 -15.07 7.32
C ASP A 40 14.87 -16.21 6.74
N ARG A 41 16.21 -16.06 6.77
CA ARG A 41 17.18 -17.07 6.35
C ARG A 41 17.95 -17.71 7.51
N CYS A 42 17.65 -17.30 8.74
CA CYS A 42 18.21 -17.91 9.91
C CYS A 42 17.62 -19.32 10.12
N GLU A 43 18.42 -20.19 10.76
CA GLU A 43 17.89 -21.49 11.16
C GLU A 43 16.72 -21.34 12.14
N ALA A 44 15.69 -22.15 11.99
CA ALA A 44 14.50 -22.10 12.84
C ALA A 44 14.85 -22.24 14.33
N ALA A 45 15.89 -23.03 14.67
CA ALA A 45 16.37 -23.16 16.05
C ALA A 45 16.91 -21.83 16.60
N THR A 46 17.62 -21.05 15.79
CA THR A 46 18.14 -19.72 16.18
C THR A 46 16.97 -18.75 16.43
N LEU A 47 15.97 -18.74 15.54
CA LEU A 47 14.77 -17.90 15.69
C LEU A 47 13.99 -18.29 16.95
N TYR A 48 13.80 -19.59 17.17
CA TYR A 48 13.12 -20.09 18.35
C TYR A 48 13.83 -19.66 19.65
N SER A 49 15.16 -19.81 19.73
CA SER A 49 15.93 -19.44 20.89
C SER A 49 15.88 -17.93 21.18
N ILE A 50 15.89 -17.09 20.14
CA ILE A 50 15.74 -15.64 20.28
C ILE A 50 14.32 -15.29 20.76
N ALA A 51 13.29 -15.89 20.17
CA ALA A 51 11.90 -15.69 20.52
C ALA A 51 11.62 -16.07 21.98
N GLU A 52 12.11 -17.24 22.40
CA GLU A 52 11.99 -17.72 23.78
C GLU A 52 12.69 -16.77 24.77
N ALA A 53 13.92 -16.34 24.48
CA ALA A 53 14.65 -15.41 25.33
C ALA A 53 13.98 -14.03 25.44
N LEU A 54 13.26 -13.62 24.41
CA LEU A 54 12.50 -12.36 24.35
C LEU A 54 11.03 -12.52 24.75
N ASP A 55 10.56 -13.71 25.12
CA ASP A 55 9.17 -14.00 25.47
C ASP A 55 8.15 -13.46 24.43
N VAL A 56 8.40 -13.80 23.17
CA VAL A 56 7.55 -13.47 22.03
C VAL A 56 7.43 -14.68 21.11
N SER A 57 6.50 -14.66 20.15
CA SER A 57 6.42 -15.72 19.14
C SER A 57 7.42 -15.51 17.99
N ILE A 58 7.79 -16.58 17.31
CA ILE A 58 8.61 -16.50 16.08
C ILE A 58 7.86 -15.68 15.02
N GLU A 59 6.55 -15.88 14.94
CA GLU A 59 5.66 -15.20 14.02
C GLU A 59 5.71 -13.68 14.24
N ASP A 60 5.67 -13.21 15.48
CA ASP A 60 5.75 -11.77 15.78
C ASP A 60 7.09 -11.18 15.31
N ILE A 61 8.19 -11.91 15.50
CA ILE A 61 9.52 -11.49 15.05
C ILE A 61 9.57 -11.43 13.52
N LEU A 62 9.06 -12.44 12.81
CA LEU A 62 9.10 -12.51 11.35
C LEU A 62 8.16 -11.51 10.71
N LEU A 63 6.94 -11.33 11.22
CA LEU A 63 5.99 -10.35 10.70
C LEU A 63 6.56 -8.93 10.83
N SER A 64 7.07 -8.56 12.00
CA SER A 64 7.70 -7.26 12.20
C SER A 64 8.94 -7.05 11.33
N TYR A 65 9.72 -8.11 11.07
CA TYR A 65 10.86 -8.04 10.15
C TYR A 65 10.41 -7.80 8.69
N TRP A 66 9.36 -8.46 8.24
CA TRP A 66 8.83 -8.26 6.89
C TRP A 66 8.20 -6.87 6.73
N ASP A 67 7.48 -6.38 7.74
CA ASP A 67 6.95 -5.01 7.75
C ASP A 67 8.10 -3.98 7.64
N GLU A 68 9.18 -4.14 8.42
CA GLU A 68 10.39 -3.30 8.30
C GLU A 68 11.03 -3.37 6.91
N LEU A 69 11.05 -4.56 6.26
CA LEU A 69 11.57 -4.72 4.90
C LEU A 69 10.68 -4.07 3.86
N GLU A 70 9.36 -4.16 4.02
CA GLU A 70 8.41 -3.49 3.14
C GLU A 70 8.54 -1.97 3.25
N GLU A 71 8.65 -1.42 4.47
CA GLU A 71 8.90 0.00 4.71
C GLU A 71 10.25 0.46 4.14
N ALA A 72 11.33 -0.33 4.35
CA ALA A 72 12.67 0.00 3.83
C ALA A 72 12.79 -0.09 2.31
N ASN A 73 11.98 -0.96 1.68
CA ASN A 73 11.92 -1.13 0.23
C ASN A 73 10.77 -0.35 -0.41
N ALA A 74 9.90 0.27 0.40
CA ALA A 74 8.89 1.17 -0.13
C ALA A 74 9.60 2.29 -0.90
N PRO A 75 9.25 2.52 -2.16
CA PRO A 75 9.79 3.66 -2.87
C PRO A 75 9.49 4.92 -2.05
N ASP A 76 10.43 5.88 -2.03
CA ASP A 76 10.25 7.16 -1.33
C ASP A 76 8.87 7.76 -1.67
N THR A 77 7.88 7.46 -0.84
CA THR A 77 6.53 7.97 -1.04
C THR A 77 6.46 9.39 -0.52
N PHE A 78 5.86 10.28 -1.29
CA PHE A 78 5.62 11.65 -0.88
C PHE A 78 4.12 11.95 -0.85
N ALA A 79 3.69 12.68 0.19
CA ALA A 79 2.32 13.09 0.33
C ALA A 79 1.99 14.22 -0.66
N VAL A 80 0.84 14.12 -1.31
CA VAL A 80 0.26 15.21 -2.11
C VAL A 80 -1.06 15.64 -1.49
N HIS A 81 -1.25 16.95 -1.44
CA HIS A 81 -2.45 17.58 -0.91
C HIS A 81 -3.25 18.24 -2.02
N GLU A 82 -4.55 18.03 -2.01
CA GLU A 82 -5.49 18.69 -2.92
C GLU A 82 -6.67 19.25 -2.14
N GLU A 83 -6.84 20.56 -2.20
CA GLU A 83 -8.00 21.25 -1.66
C GLU A 83 -9.20 21.18 -2.61
N GLY A 84 -10.39 21.41 -2.08
CA GLY A 84 -11.62 21.48 -2.85
C GLY A 84 -12.56 20.31 -2.66
N THR A 85 -13.69 20.38 -3.35
CA THR A 85 -14.76 19.39 -3.28
C THR A 85 -14.40 18.11 -4.03
N LEU A 86 -14.98 16.99 -3.61
CA LEU A 86 -14.80 15.69 -4.29
C LEU A 86 -15.69 15.55 -5.54
N MET A 87 -16.63 16.46 -5.79
CA MET A 87 -17.59 16.35 -6.89
C MET A 87 -16.93 16.22 -8.28
N PRO A 88 -15.92 17.03 -8.66
CA PRO A 88 -15.23 16.86 -9.94
C PRO A 88 -14.52 15.50 -10.07
N PHE A 89 -14.00 14.99 -8.96
CA PHE A 89 -13.38 13.66 -8.90
C PHE A 89 -14.42 12.57 -9.18
N TYR A 90 -15.58 12.58 -8.52
CA TYR A 90 -16.64 11.60 -8.77
C TYR A 90 -17.18 11.64 -10.20
N LEU A 91 -17.34 12.81 -10.79
CA LEU A 91 -17.75 12.92 -12.19
C LEU A 91 -16.71 12.29 -13.15
N LEU A 92 -15.42 12.42 -12.84
CA LEU A 92 -14.36 11.75 -13.60
C LEU A 92 -14.42 10.23 -13.44
N VAL A 93 -14.61 9.74 -12.21
CA VAL A 93 -14.78 8.31 -11.92
C VAL A 93 -15.94 7.75 -12.74
N ASP A 94 -17.12 8.35 -12.63
CA ASP A 94 -18.33 7.92 -13.33
C ASP A 94 -18.13 7.90 -14.87
N ALA A 95 -17.56 8.97 -15.41
CA ALA A 95 -17.29 9.06 -16.85
C ALA A 95 -16.29 7.99 -17.32
N THR A 96 -15.25 7.74 -16.52
CA THR A 96 -14.20 6.77 -16.85
C THR A 96 -14.74 5.34 -16.78
N LEU A 97 -15.50 5.00 -15.73
CA LEU A 97 -16.10 3.67 -15.58
C LEU A 97 -17.18 3.42 -16.64
N SER A 98 -18.01 4.43 -16.94
CA SER A 98 -18.97 4.33 -18.05
C SER A 98 -18.30 4.07 -19.39
N LYS A 99 -17.14 4.69 -19.63
CA LYS A 99 -16.36 4.46 -20.85
C LYS A 99 -15.73 3.05 -20.84
N LEU A 100 -15.19 2.62 -19.70
CA LEU A 100 -14.63 1.28 -19.51
C LEU A 100 -15.65 0.21 -19.88
N HIS A 101 -16.89 0.41 -19.43
CA HIS A 101 -17.99 -0.50 -19.68
C HIS A 101 -18.41 -0.59 -21.14
N LYS A 102 -18.45 0.58 -21.80
CA LYS A 102 -18.88 0.66 -23.21
C LYS A 102 -17.80 0.21 -24.20
N GLU A 103 -16.55 0.52 -23.94
CA GLU A 103 -15.47 0.40 -24.92
C GLU A 103 -14.41 -0.64 -24.50
N GLY A 104 -14.41 -1.07 -23.24
CA GLY A 104 -13.49 -2.06 -22.66
C GLY A 104 -12.12 -1.52 -22.28
N ASP A 105 -11.36 -2.36 -21.58
CA ASP A 105 -10.10 -2.04 -20.91
C ASP A 105 -9.07 -1.36 -21.81
N LEU A 106 -8.78 -1.97 -22.96
CA LEU A 106 -7.72 -1.48 -23.87
C LEU A 106 -8.08 -0.15 -24.52
N ALA A 107 -9.37 0.12 -24.73
CA ALA A 107 -9.82 1.40 -25.27
C ALA A 107 -9.63 2.52 -24.24
N VAL A 108 -9.94 2.25 -22.97
CA VAL A 108 -9.73 3.21 -21.87
C VAL A 108 -8.26 3.52 -21.68
N ILE A 109 -7.38 2.49 -21.63
CA ILE A 109 -5.93 2.68 -21.54
C ILE A 109 -5.43 3.58 -22.66
N ARG A 110 -5.82 3.29 -23.91
CA ARG A 110 -5.42 4.10 -25.08
C ARG A 110 -5.94 5.53 -24.98
N HIS A 111 -7.19 5.70 -24.53
CA HIS A 111 -7.81 7.00 -24.42
C HIS A 111 -7.12 7.90 -23.37
N ILE A 112 -6.82 7.35 -22.18
CA ILE A 112 -6.12 8.07 -21.13
C ILE A 112 -4.71 8.48 -21.60
N ARG A 113 -4.00 7.57 -22.27
CA ARG A 113 -2.64 7.84 -22.79
C ARG A 113 -2.64 8.85 -23.94
N ALA A 114 -3.54 8.72 -24.90
CA ALA A 114 -3.60 9.59 -26.07
C ALA A 114 -3.96 11.04 -25.76
N ASN A 115 -4.70 11.26 -24.68
CA ASN A 115 -5.10 12.61 -24.26
C ASN A 115 -4.21 13.20 -23.16
N GLU A 116 -3.17 12.48 -22.74
CA GLU A 116 -2.23 12.92 -21.68
C GLU A 116 -2.93 13.38 -20.40
N TRP A 117 -4.05 12.75 -20.05
CA TRP A 117 -4.88 13.20 -18.93
C TRP A 117 -4.18 13.13 -17.59
N ILE A 118 -3.33 12.12 -17.38
CA ILE A 118 -2.58 12.00 -16.12
C ILE A 118 -1.64 13.19 -15.97
N GLU A 119 -0.90 13.55 -17.02
CA GLU A 119 0.01 14.69 -17.04
C GLU A 119 -0.72 16.02 -16.87
N GLN A 120 -1.84 16.19 -17.55
CA GLN A 120 -2.63 17.41 -17.47
C GLN A 120 -3.20 17.62 -16.06
N PHE A 121 -3.77 16.59 -15.46
CA PHE A 121 -4.28 16.67 -14.09
C PHE A 121 -3.16 16.84 -13.08
N TRP A 122 -2.06 16.13 -13.25
CA TRP A 122 -0.89 16.27 -12.40
C TRP A 122 -0.31 17.70 -12.44
N GLY A 123 -0.09 18.23 -13.62
CA GLY A 123 0.40 19.59 -13.83
C GLY A 123 -0.57 20.69 -13.36
N GLY A 124 -1.87 20.39 -13.33
CA GLY A 124 -2.92 21.26 -12.79
C GLY A 124 -3.12 21.15 -11.29
N GLY A 125 -2.36 20.30 -10.57
CA GLY A 125 -2.54 20.08 -9.12
C GLY A 125 -3.77 19.26 -8.74
N LEU A 126 -4.43 18.62 -9.73
CA LEU A 126 -5.61 17.77 -9.53
C LEU A 126 -5.16 16.33 -9.26
N TYR A 127 -4.50 16.13 -8.13
CA TYR A 127 -3.81 14.89 -7.77
C TYR A 127 -4.76 13.71 -7.62
N ARG A 128 -5.98 13.88 -7.08
CA ARG A 128 -6.97 12.80 -6.95
C ARG A 128 -7.31 12.22 -8.32
N ALA A 129 -7.54 13.09 -9.30
CA ALA A 129 -7.84 12.71 -10.68
C ALA A 129 -6.66 12.01 -11.35
N ALA A 130 -5.45 12.58 -11.23
CA ALA A 130 -4.24 12.03 -11.82
C ALA A 130 -3.92 10.64 -11.25
N LEU A 131 -3.94 10.48 -9.92
CA LEU A 131 -3.61 9.24 -9.25
C LEU A 131 -4.69 8.16 -9.43
N PHE A 132 -5.96 8.54 -9.49
CA PHE A 132 -7.03 7.63 -9.87
C PHE A 132 -6.82 7.06 -11.27
N LEU A 133 -6.61 7.92 -12.27
CA LEU A 133 -6.38 7.47 -13.64
C LEU A 133 -5.12 6.62 -13.77
N LEU A 134 -4.05 6.98 -13.05
CA LEU A 134 -2.82 6.21 -13.02
C LEU A 134 -3.04 4.81 -12.42
N GLY A 135 -3.65 4.73 -11.24
CA GLY A 135 -3.96 3.48 -10.58
C GLY A 135 -4.89 2.58 -11.38
N LEU A 136 -5.97 3.17 -11.94
CA LEU A 136 -6.88 2.43 -12.81
C LEU A 136 -6.17 1.94 -14.08
N THR A 137 -5.32 2.78 -14.70
CA THR A 137 -4.56 2.37 -15.89
C THR A 137 -3.60 1.22 -15.55
N ASP A 138 -2.89 1.28 -14.43
CA ASP A 138 -1.98 0.23 -13.98
C ASP A 138 -2.74 -1.08 -13.70
N TYR A 139 -3.90 -1.02 -13.05
CA TYR A 139 -4.79 -2.16 -12.84
C TYR A 139 -5.23 -2.80 -14.17
N LEU A 140 -5.72 -1.98 -15.10
CA LEU A 140 -6.15 -2.46 -16.42
C LEU A 140 -4.97 -3.03 -17.23
N CYS A 141 -3.79 -2.43 -17.12
CA CYS A 141 -2.57 -2.95 -17.73
C CYS A 141 -2.21 -4.33 -17.18
N ARG A 142 -2.22 -4.51 -15.85
CA ARG A 142 -1.98 -5.81 -15.21
C ARG A 142 -3.00 -6.85 -15.65
N ARG A 143 -4.27 -6.51 -15.65
CA ARG A 143 -5.37 -7.39 -16.05
C ARG A 143 -5.26 -7.88 -17.51
N ASN A 144 -4.71 -7.05 -18.40
CA ASN A 144 -4.59 -7.35 -19.83
C ASN A 144 -3.15 -7.74 -20.26
N GLY A 145 -2.21 -7.92 -19.33
CA GLY A 145 -0.83 -8.24 -19.67
C GLY A 145 -0.09 -7.13 -20.42
N VAL A 146 -0.55 -5.87 -20.31
CA VAL A 146 0.05 -4.70 -20.92
C VAL A 146 1.05 -4.08 -19.96
N LYS A 147 2.25 -3.70 -20.46
CA LYS A 147 3.24 -3.04 -19.62
C LYS A 147 2.77 -1.62 -19.22
N PRO A 148 2.83 -1.28 -17.92
CA PRO A 148 2.60 0.09 -17.46
C PRO A 148 3.61 1.07 -18.09
N ASP A 149 3.23 2.34 -18.21
CA ASP A 149 4.06 3.38 -18.77
C ASP A 149 5.07 3.88 -17.72
N SER A 150 6.38 3.70 -17.98
CA SER A 150 7.46 4.08 -17.05
C SER A 150 7.63 5.59 -16.86
N LYS A 151 7.05 6.42 -17.75
CA LYS A 151 7.10 7.89 -17.57
C LYS A 151 6.41 8.35 -16.28
N PHE A 152 5.54 7.53 -15.69
CA PHE A 152 4.83 7.82 -14.45
C PHE A 152 5.47 7.19 -13.19
N ASP A 153 6.67 6.59 -13.29
CA ASP A 153 7.30 5.94 -12.14
C ASP A 153 7.50 6.89 -10.95
N ALA A 154 7.82 8.16 -11.21
CA ALA A 154 7.90 9.18 -10.17
C ALA A 154 6.53 9.48 -9.52
N CYS A 155 5.45 9.53 -10.33
CA CYS A 155 4.09 9.77 -9.81
C CYS A 155 3.56 8.58 -8.99
N ARG A 156 4.06 7.37 -9.26
CA ARG A 156 3.70 6.16 -8.48
C ARG A 156 4.18 6.20 -7.04
N ASN A 157 5.11 7.10 -6.72
CA ASN A 157 5.59 7.32 -5.36
C ASN A 157 4.77 8.37 -4.59
N ALA A 158 3.80 9.01 -5.25
CA ALA A 158 2.89 9.94 -4.59
C ALA A 158 1.80 9.21 -3.82
N ARG A 159 1.31 9.81 -2.73
CA ARG A 159 0.17 9.33 -1.96
C ARG A 159 -0.68 10.53 -1.52
N LEU A 160 -1.99 10.44 -1.66
CA LEU A 160 -2.90 11.44 -1.11
C LEU A 160 -2.79 11.46 0.41
N ASP A 161 -2.76 12.65 1.00
CA ASP A 161 -2.70 12.85 2.44
C ASP A 161 -3.99 12.42 3.17
N ARG A 162 -5.10 12.34 2.42
CA ARG A 162 -6.40 11.87 2.91
C ARG A 162 -6.91 10.73 2.06
N ALA A 163 -7.53 9.75 2.71
CA ALA A 163 -8.22 8.65 2.05
C ALA A 163 -9.37 9.17 1.18
N VAL A 164 -9.49 8.62 -0.02
CA VAL A 164 -10.57 8.92 -0.95
C VAL A 164 -11.28 7.62 -1.33
N TYR A 165 -12.59 7.57 -1.09
CA TYR A 165 -13.41 6.44 -1.51
C TYR A 165 -14.06 6.80 -2.84
N ALA A 166 -13.81 6.01 -3.88
CA ALA A 166 -14.23 6.33 -5.24
C ALA A 166 -15.73 6.12 -5.50
N LEU A 167 -16.50 5.75 -4.49
CA LEU A 167 -17.94 5.55 -4.56
C LEU A 167 -18.70 6.70 -3.90
N ARG A 168 -19.50 7.37 -4.73
CA ARG A 168 -20.41 8.43 -4.29
C ARG A 168 -21.48 7.94 -3.29
N THR A 169 -21.94 6.70 -3.42
CA THR A 169 -22.96 6.09 -2.55
C THR A 169 -22.53 6.02 -1.08
N LEU A 170 -21.24 6.10 -0.78
CA LEU A 170 -20.76 6.15 0.59
C LEU A 170 -20.99 7.50 1.28
N GLU A 171 -21.02 8.60 0.52
CA GLU A 171 -21.26 9.94 1.09
C GLU A 171 -22.76 10.29 1.26
N GLU A 172 -23.64 9.60 0.53
CA GLU A 172 -25.08 9.86 0.54
C GLU A 172 -25.84 9.01 1.57
N ASN A 173 -25.15 8.16 2.35
CA ASN A 173 -25.77 7.27 3.29
C ASN A 173 -25.81 7.92 4.70
N ASP A 174 -26.98 8.34 5.13
CA ASP A 174 -27.22 8.91 6.47
C ASP A 174 -27.09 7.88 7.62
N ASP A 175 -26.94 6.58 7.29
CA ASP A 175 -26.73 5.51 8.27
C ASP A 175 -25.22 5.32 8.53
N ALA A 176 -24.75 5.83 9.66
CA ALA A 176 -23.35 5.73 10.07
C ALA A 176 -22.83 4.29 10.17
N CYS A 177 -23.68 3.31 10.48
CA CYS A 177 -23.30 1.91 10.58
C CYS A 177 -23.07 1.31 9.19
N ALA A 178 -23.97 1.56 8.25
CA ALA A 178 -23.85 1.12 6.86
C ALA A 178 -22.63 1.79 6.17
N PHE A 179 -22.35 3.05 6.51
CA PHE A 179 -21.16 3.75 6.03
C PHE A 179 -19.88 3.07 6.50
N GLU A 180 -19.76 2.76 7.80
CA GLU A 180 -18.55 2.11 8.35
C GLU A 180 -18.38 0.68 7.80
N GLU A 181 -19.45 -0.08 7.61
CA GLU A 181 -19.38 -1.41 6.99
C GLU A 181 -18.88 -1.33 5.54
N ALA A 182 -19.43 -0.41 4.76
CA ALA A 182 -19.02 -0.22 3.36
C ALA A 182 -17.57 0.30 3.25
N ARG A 183 -17.14 1.17 4.17
CA ARG A 183 -15.76 1.64 4.29
C ARG A 183 -14.81 0.48 4.58
N CYS A 184 -15.09 -0.30 5.62
CA CYS A 184 -14.30 -1.48 5.96
C CYS A 184 -14.24 -2.48 4.81
N TYR A 185 -15.34 -2.69 4.09
CA TYR A 185 -15.35 -3.55 2.91
C TYR A 185 -14.44 -3.00 1.81
N ALA A 186 -14.53 -1.72 1.50
CA ALA A 186 -13.70 -1.06 0.50
C ALA A 186 -12.20 -1.14 0.88
N GLU A 187 -11.84 -0.87 2.13
CA GLU A 187 -10.46 -0.94 2.61
C GLU A 187 -9.86 -2.34 2.50
N ASN A 188 -10.65 -3.39 2.78
CA ASN A 188 -10.19 -4.78 2.73
C ASN A 188 -10.17 -5.40 1.33
N ASN A 189 -10.94 -4.87 0.38
CA ASN A 189 -11.13 -5.46 -0.95
C ASN A 189 -10.71 -4.53 -2.09
N ALA A 190 -10.10 -3.39 -1.79
CA ALA A 190 -9.73 -2.42 -2.80
C ALA A 190 -8.62 -2.92 -3.72
N ILE A 191 -8.64 -2.40 -4.93
CA ILE A 191 -7.64 -2.66 -5.96
C ILE A 191 -6.27 -2.15 -5.50
N PRO A 192 -5.22 -3.01 -5.43
CA PRO A 192 -3.90 -2.63 -4.90
C PRO A 192 -3.26 -1.44 -5.60
N GLU A 193 -3.47 -1.29 -6.91
CA GLU A 193 -2.95 -0.17 -7.69
C GLU A 193 -3.57 1.18 -7.32
N LEU A 194 -4.74 1.18 -6.68
CA LEU A 194 -5.39 2.39 -6.18
C LEU A 194 -5.09 2.66 -4.71
N THR A 195 -5.03 1.60 -3.88
CA THR A 195 -4.77 1.75 -2.43
C THR A 195 -3.41 2.37 -2.14
N ARG A 196 -2.39 2.10 -2.94
CA ARG A 196 -1.08 2.77 -2.79
C ARG A 196 -1.16 4.29 -2.86
N PHE A 197 -2.16 4.82 -3.55
CA PHE A 197 -2.43 6.26 -3.65
C PHE A 197 -3.40 6.78 -2.58
N ASN A 198 -3.83 5.94 -1.65
CA ASN A 198 -4.86 6.23 -0.66
C ASN A 198 -6.26 6.43 -1.29
N ILE A 199 -6.51 5.73 -2.41
CA ILE A 199 -7.79 5.69 -3.11
C ILE A 199 -8.37 4.27 -2.97
N TYR A 200 -9.61 4.18 -2.54
CA TYR A 200 -10.28 2.91 -2.28
C TYR A 200 -11.43 2.70 -3.26
N MET A 201 -11.30 1.67 -4.07
CA MET A 201 -12.29 1.18 -5.04
C MET A 201 -12.08 -0.33 -5.21
N THR A 202 -13.16 -1.08 -5.23
CA THR A 202 -13.13 -2.54 -5.41
C THR A 202 -13.36 -2.95 -6.88
N GLU A 203 -13.07 -4.20 -7.21
CA GLU A 203 -13.43 -4.73 -8.54
C GLU A 203 -14.96 -4.80 -8.73
N ASP A 204 -15.71 -4.99 -7.65
CA ASP A 204 -17.17 -5.00 -7.72
C ASP A 204 -17.74 -3.63 -8.05
N ASP A 205 -17.11 -2.55 -7.56
CA ASP A 205 -17.50 -1.19 -7.91
C ASP A 205 -17.36 -0.93 -9.41
N ILE A 206 -16.26 -1.44 -10.01
CA ILE A 206 -16.06 -1.35 -11.46
C ILE A 206 -17.17 -2.11 -12.21
N ARG A 207 -17.66 -3.23 -11.66
CA ARG A 207 -18.69 -4.06 -12.30
C ARG A 207 -20.11 -3.52 -12.13
N GLN A 208 -20.41 -2.90 -10.98
CA GLN A 208 -21.78 -2.48 -10.63
C GLN A 208 -22.19 -1.15 -11.24
N MET A 209 -21.25 -0.28 -11.58
CA MET A 209 -21.52 0.99 -12.28
C MET A 209 -21.76 0.80 -13.77
N ALA A 210 -22.09 -0.41 -14.15
CA ALA A 210 -22.36 -0.89 -15.48
C ALA A 210 -23.82 -0.70 -15.91
#